data_3f790c39cdd6a5c8affd443daaa7157d
#
_entry.id   3f790c39cdd6a5c8affd443daaa7157d
#
_cell.length_a   1.000
_cell.length_b   1.000
_cell.length_c   1.000
_cell.angle_alpha   90.00
_cell.angle_beta   90.00
_cell.angle_gamma   90.00
#
_symmetry.space_group_name_H-M   'P 1'
#
loop_
_entity.id
_entity.type
_entity.pdbx_description
1 polymer ?
#
loop_
_entity_poly.entity_id
_entity_poly.type
_entity_poly.pdbx_seq_one_letter_code
_entity_poly.pdbx_strand_id
1 'polypeptide(L)'
;MTNNGYIDYTENLLKSIKVNNVDINLEVFTTDKKSYEYFSKKTITHDISQNTEYEDFMLQNNDEFGKLMLKKFEMISLALNMKEFVNYIDGDIVIKRNYGEQLLNSIKHDDAFFQNDKRPSKPNWLNLGAGFMFIKSNKETKKFFEPNEKMAKKFLKFKTHDQTYINKYKNKLNYKILPEALFPNGPYYFSNKEKINPMIIHFNYLLGHDKKIKMKDNNEWYI
;
A
#
# COMPACT_ATOMS: atom_id res chain seq x y z
N MET A 1 3.74 -4.83 -2.94
CA MET A 1 5.20 -5.09 -2.95
C MET A 1 5.59 -5.77 -1.65
N THR A 2 6.48 -6.78 -1.69
CA THR A 2 6.86 -7.59 -0.53
C THR A 2 8.31 -8.05 -0.59
N ASN A 3 8.88 -8.42 0.56
CA ASN A 3 10.16 -9.12 0.70
C ASN A 3 10.02 -10.31 1.68
N ASN A 4 11.08 -11.08 1.89
CA ASN A 4 11.08 -12.24 2.79
C ASN A 4 10.55 -11.91 4.21
N GLY A 5 10.92 -10.76 4.78
CA GLY A 5 10.44 -10.33 6.10
C GLY A 5 8.93 -10.00 6.16
N TYR A 6 8.28 -9.84 5.02
CA TYR A 6 6.85 -9.52 4.89
C TYR A 6 6.00 -10.63 4.24
N ILE A 7 6.56 -11.82 4.02
CA ILE A 7 5.83 -12.95 3.39
C ILE A 7 4.53 -13.23 4.15
N ASP A 8 4.57 -13.38 5.46
CA ASP A 8 3.40 -13.70 6.29
C ASP A 8 2.27 -12.66 6.11
N TYR A 9 2.61 -11.37 6.09
CA TYR A 9 1.60 -10.30 5.92
C TYR A 9 0.96 -10.34 4.54
N THR A 10 1.78 -10.50 3.49
CA THR A 10 1.28 -10.60 2.11
C THR A 10 0.47 -11.87 1.90
N GLU A 11 0.87 -13.00 2.52
CA GLU A 11 0.08 -14.23 2.51
C GLU A 11 -1.27 -14.02 3.21
N ASN A 12 -1.28 -13.33 4.35
CA ASN A 12 -2.50 -12.99 5.07
C ASN A 12 -3.43 -12.11 4.23
N LEU A 13 -2.89 -11.13 3.50
CA LEU A 13 -3.66 -10.33 2.54
C LEU A 13 -4.31 -11.22 1.46
N LEU A 14 -3.54 -12.12 0.83
CA LEU A 14 -4.07 -13.08 -0.16
C LEU A 14 -5.14 -14.00 0.43
N LYS A 15 -4.95 -14.46 1.67
CA LYS A 15 -5.93 -15.28 2.38
C LYS A 15 -7.20 -14.51 2.70
N SER A 16 -7.09 -13.24 3.08
CA SER A 16 -8.26 -12.39 3.36
C SER A 16 -9.18 -12.26 2.14
N ILE A 17 -8.61 -12.14 0.93
CA ILE A 17 -9.36 -12.10 -0.33
C ILE A 17 -10.19 -13.38 -0.50
N LYS A 18 -9.56 -14.55 -0.28
CA LYS A 18 -10.23 -15.85 -0.43
C LYS A 18 -11.30 -16.08 0.62
N VAL A 19 -10.99 -15.83 1.91
CA VAL A 19 -11.90 -16.07 3.03
C VAL A 19 -13.13 -15.17 2.96
N ASN A 20 -12.96 -13.94 2.51
CA ASN A 20 -14.06 -12.96 2.39
C ASN A 20 -14.74 -12.99 1.01
N ASN A 21 -14.39 -13.94 0.14
CA ASN A 21 -14.95 -14.07 -1.22
C ASN A 21 -14.92 -12.77 -2.03
N VAL A 22 -13.77 -12.08 -1.98
CA VAL A 22 -13.58 -10.80 -2.67
C VAL A 22 -13.11 -11.07 -4.10
N ASP A 23 -13.78 -10.47 -5.07
CA ASP A 23 -13.43 -10.57 -6.49
C ASP A 23 -12.36 -9.53 -6.85
N ILE A 24 -11.12 -9.82 -6.49
CA ILE A 24 -9.94 -9.00 -6.79
C ILE A 24 -8.79 -9.92 -7.18
N ASN A 25 -8.18 -9.64 -8.33
CA ASN A 25 -6.93 -10.28 -8.75
C ASN A 25 -5.75 -9.43 -8.27
N LEU A 26 -5.00 -9.97 -7.32
CA LEU A 26 -3.82 -9.31 -6.75
C LEU A 26 -2.55 -9.83 -7.43
N GLU A 27 -1.76 -8.93 -8.00
CA GLU A 27 -0.41 -9.21 -8.48
C GLU A 27 0.62 -8.84 -7.39
N VAL A 28 1.58 -9.72 -7.12
CA VAL A 28 2.61 -9.52 -6.09
C VAL A 28 3.93 -9.13 -6.74
N PHE A 29 4.52 -8.05 -6.25
CA PHE A 29 5.85 -7.59 -6.65
C PHE A 29 6.83 -7.88 -5.53
N THR A 30 7.89 -8.63 -5.83
CA THR A 30 8.88 -9.11 -4.85
C THR A 30 10.22 -8.46 -5.05
N THR A 31 10.91 -8.15 -3.94
CA THR A 31 12.21 -7.47 -3.95
C THR A 31 13.36 -8.39 -3.54
N ASP A 32 13.11 -9.70 -3.43
CA ASP A 32 14.10 -10.74 -3.16
C ASP A 32 13.68 -12.10 -3.71
N LYS A 33 14.64 -12.99 -3.88
CA LYS A 33 14.46 -14.31 -4.47
C LYS A 33 13.53 -15.22 -3.65
N LYS A 34 13.63 -15.19 -2.32
CA LYS A 34 12.83 -16.08 -1.45
C LYS A 34 11.34 -15.75 -1.55
N SER A 35 10.99 -14.46 -1.48
CA SER A 35 9.60 -14.04 -1.64
C SER A 35 9.09 -14.33 -3.05
N TYR A 36 9.93 -14.20 -4.09
CA TYR A 36 9.56 -14.58 -5.45
C TYR A 36 9.25 -16.08 -5.58
N GLU A 37 10.16 -16.94 -5.10
CA GLU A 37 9.96 -18.39 -5.12
C GLU A 37 8.71 -18.83 -4.35
N TYR A 38 8.36 -18.10 -3.29
CA TYR A 38 7.17 -18.37 -2.48
C TYR A 38 5.87 -17.98 -3.19
N PHE A 39 5.79 -16.75 -3.74
CA PHE A 39 4.54 -16.24 -4.30
C PHE A 39 4.30 -16.65 -5.75
N SER A 40 5.33 -16.92 -6.55
CA SER A 40 5.20 -17.37 -7.95
C SER A 40 4.39 -18.67 -8.11
N LYS A 41 4.30 -19.49 -7.04
CA LYS A 41 3.48 -20.70 -6.99
C LYS A 41 2.02 -20.46 -6.61
N LYS A 42 1.64 -19.22 -6.24
CA LYS A 42 0.34 -18.90 -5.63
C LYS A 42 -0.46 -17.87 -6.39
N THR A 43 0.21 -16.93 -7.03
CA THR A 43 -0.41 -15.81 -7.75
C THR A 43 0.53 -15.26 -8.82
N ILE A 44 0.03 -14.34 -9.65
CA ILE A 44 0.87 -13.60 -10.60
C ILE A 44 1.89 -12.80 -9.79
N THR A 45 3.16 -13.08 -10.02
CA THR A 45 4.26 -12.52 -9.25
C THR A 45 5.33 -11.95 -10.17
N HIS A 46 5.77 -10.74 -9.87
CA HIS A 46 6.80 -10.02 -10.62
C HIS A 46 8.05 -9.89 -9.74
N ASP A 47 9.19 -10.31 -10.27
CA ASP A 47 10.48 -10.10 -9.64
C ASP A 47 11.02 -8.71 -10.01
N ILE A 48 11.15 -7.84 -9.03
CA ILE A 48 11.75 -6.51 -9.16
C ILE A 48 13.04 -6.38 -8.33
N SER A 49 13.65 -7.51 -7.95
CA SER A 49 14.87 -7.56 -7.12
C SER A 49 16.13 -7.05 -7.83
N GLN A 50 16.09 -6.76 -9.15
CA GLN A 50 17.25 -6.39 -9.95
C GLN A 50 18.19 -5.43 -9.22
N ASN A 51 19.42 -5.91 -8.96
CA ASN A 51 20.51 -5.22 -8.26
C ASN A 51 20.34 -4.93 -6.76
N THR A 52 19.32 -5.46 -6.10
CA THR A 52 19.10 -5.22 -4.66
C THR A 52 18.29 -6.37 -4.07
N GLU A 53 18.95 -7.32 -3.40
CA GLU A 53 18.24 -8.33 -2.60
C GLU A 53 17.96 -7.76 -1.21
N TYR A 54 16.71 -7.51 -0.90
CA TYR A 54 16.25 -7.07 0.42
C TYR A 54 15.44 -8.19 1.09
N GLU A 55 16.15 -9.07 1.80
CA GLU A 55 15.53 -10.23 2.42
C GLU A 55 14.84 -9.94 3.77
N ASP A 56 15.32 -8.95 4.52
CA ASP A 56 14.91 -8.73 5.89
C ASP A 56 13.87 -7.62 6.08
N PHE A 57 13.25 -7.62 7.26
CA PHE A 57 12.39 -6.55 7.73
C PHE A 57 13.20 -5.25 7.86
N MET A 58 12.90 -4.27 7.01
CA MET A 58 13.65 -3.02 6.99
C MET A 58 13.11 -2.02 8.00
N LEU A 59 13.98 -1.55 8.87
CA LEU A 59 13.68 -0.41 9.73
C LEU A 59 13.65 0.87 8.89
N GLN A 60 12.67 1.72 9.16
CA GLN A 60 12.59 3.07 8.60
C GLN A 60 13.89 3.84 8.91
N ASN A 61 14.35 4.66 7.97
CA ASN A 61 15.53 5.53 8.06
C ASN A 61 16.90 4.91 7.77
N ASN A 62 17.01 3.71 7.21
CA ASN A 62 18.28 3.24 6.62
C ASN A 62 18.35 3.57 5.11
N ASP A 63 19.53 3.42 4.50
CA ASP A 63 19.73 3.74 3.07
C ASP A 63 18.98 2.76 2.16
N GLU A 64 18.78 1.53 2.61
CA GLU A 64 18.04 0.48 1.90
C GLU A 64 16.55 0.78 1.85
N PHE A 65 15.99 1.35 2.92
CA PHE A 65 14.60 1.79 2.92
C PHE A 65 14.33 2.85 1.84
N GLY A 66 15.26 3.78 1.63
CA GLY A 66 15.14 4.78 0.56
C GLY A 66 15.13 4.16 -0.84
N LYS A 67 15.95 3.12 -1.06
CA LYS A 67 15.95 2.36 -2.32
C LYS A 67 14.62 1.61 -2.51
N LEU A 68 14.10 0.99 -1.44
CA LEU A 68 12.81 0.31 -1.47
C LEU A 68 11.67 1.25 -1.82
N MET A 69 11.70 2.50 -1.31
CA MET A 69 10.70 3.52 -1.68
C MET A 69 10.79 3.91 -3.16
N LEU A 70 12.00 3.99 -3.72
CA LEU A 70 12.17 4.18 -5.18
C LEU A 70 11.58 3.00 -5.96
N LYS A 71 11.84 1.77 -5.57
CA LYS A 71 11.26 0.57 -6.20
C LYS A 71 9.74 0.57 -6.18
N LYS A 72 9.13 1.06 -5.09
CA LYS A 72 7.67 1.24 -5.02
C LYS A 72 7.15 2.19 -6.11
N PHE A 73 7.81 3.33 -6.31
CA PHE A 73 7.44 4.28 -7.36
C PHE A 73 7.70 3.74 -8.77
N GLU A 74 8.82 3.05 -8.99
CA GLU A 74 9.10 2.35 -10.25
C GLU A 74 7.99 1.36 -10.61
N MET A 75 7.60 0.53 -9.66
CA MET A 75 6.53 -0.45 -9.82
C MET A 75 5.19 0.21 -10.15
N ILE A 76 4.80 1.25 -9.41
CA ILE A 76 3.55 1.99 -9.69
C ILE A 76 3.61 2.63 -11.08
N SER A 77 4.74 3.23 -11.45
CA SER A 77 4.95 3.84 -12.77
C SER A 77 4.82 2.81 -13.90
N LEU A 78 5.44 1.63 -13.73
CA LEU A 78 5.30 0.52 -14.69
C LEU A 78 3.84 0.08 -14.83
N ALA A 79 3.15 -0.12 -13.71
CA ALA A 79 1.75 -0.52 -13.71
C ALA A 79 0.84 0.53 -14.38
N LEU A 80 1.07 1.82 -14.14
CA LEU A 80 0.34 2.92 -14.78
C LEU A 80 0.58 3.01 -16.30
N ASN A 81 1.70 2.49 -16.80
CA ASN A 81 1.94 2.42 -18.25
C ASN A 81 1.24 1.23 -18.92
N MET A 82 0.83 0.22 -18.14
CA MET A 82 0.21 -1.01 -18.64
C MET A 82 -1.29 -1.09 -18.41
N LYS A 83 -1.81 -0.39 -17.39
CA LYS A 83 -3.20 -0.50 -16.92
C LYS A 83 -3.87 0.87 -16.88
N GLU A 84 -5.17 0.91 -17.13
CA GLU A 84 -5.97 2.13 -17.01
C GLU A 84 -6.12 2.58 -15.55
N PHE A 85 -6.22 1.63 -14.63
CA PHE A 85 -6.30 1.87 -13.20
C PHE A 85 -5.32 0.97 -12.45
N VAL A 86 -4.71 1.51 -11.41
CA VAL A 86 -3.80 0.78 -10.51
C VAL A 86 -4.29 0.93 -9.09
N ASN A 87 -4.54 -0.17 -8.40
CA ASN A 87 -4.77 -0.18 -6.97
C ASN A 87 -3.52 -0.69 -6.26
N TYR A 88 -2.76 0.20 -5.64
CA TYR A 88 -1.62 -0.16 -4.81
C TYR A 88 -2.09 -0.51 -3.40
N ILE A 89 -1.60 -1.64 -2.87
CA ILE A 89 -1.99 -2.19 -1.55
C ILE A 89 -0.73 -2.66 -0.82
N ASP A 90 -0.51 -2.16 0.41
CA ASP A 90 0.55 -2.68 1.30
C ASP A 90 0.19 -4.07 1.84
N GLY A 91 1.20 -4.90 2.13
CA GLY A 91 1.02 -6.29 2.55
C GLY A 91 0.31 -6.47 3.90
N ASP A 92 0.27 -5.44 4.74
CA ASP A 92 -0.39 -5.44 6.05
C ASP A 92 -1.85 -4.96 6.01
N ILE A 93 -2.46 -5.02 4.84
CA ILE A 93 -3.89 -4.76 4.64
C ILE A 93 -4.67 -6.08 4.64
N VAL A 94 -5.85 -6.03 5.22
CA VAL A 94 -6.87 -7.08 5.16
C VAL A 94 -8.03 -6.58 4.32
N ILE A 95 -8.47 -7.36 3.33
CA ILE A 95 -9.60 -7.02 2.47
C ILE A 95 -10.84 -7.76 2.98
N LYS A 96 -11.90 -7.02 3.32
CA LYS A 96 -13.13 -7.53 3.92
C LYS A 96 -14.29 -7.68 2.94
N ARG A 97 -14.34 -6.81 1.92
CA ARG A 97 -15.46 -6.78 0.95
C ARG A 97 -15.01 -6.24 -0.39
N ASN A 98 -15.80 -6.49 -1.43
CA ASN A 98 -15.60 -5.90 -2.75
C ASN A 98 -15.74 -4.37 -2.71
N TYR A 99 -14.79 -3.67 -3.32
CA TYR A 99 -14.76 -2.20 -3.43
C TYR A 99 -14.39 -1.70 -4.83
N GLY A 100 -13.91 -2.58 -5.70
CA GLY A 100 -13.34 -2.21 -7.00
C GLY A 100 -14.33 -1.44 -7.87
N GLU A 101 -15.54 -1.96 -8.06
CA GLU A 101 -16.57 -1.33 -8.85
C GLU A 101 -16.98 0.05 -8.28
N GLN A 102 -17.11 0.17 -6.96
CA GLN A 102 -17.41 1.44 -6.31
C GLN A 102 -16.32 2.49 -6.57
N LEU A 103 -15.05 2.12 -6.51
CA LEU A 103 -13.94 3.04 -6.77
C LEU A 103 -13.89 3.42 -8.26
N LEU A 104 -14.06 2.46 -9.17
CA LEU A 104 -14.11 2.70 -10.62
C LEU A 104 -15.23 3.68 -10.98
N ASN A 105 -16.43 3.48 -10.44
CA ASN A 105 -17.57 4.36 -10.69
C ASN A 105 -17.41 5.76 -10.10
N SER A 106 -16.58 5.91 -9.05
CA SER A 106 -16.39 7.16 -8.33
C SER A 106 -15.24 8.03 -8.85
N ILE A 107 -14.21 7.45 -9.49
CA ILE A 107 -12.97 8.18 -9.81
C ILE A 107 -13.08 9.18 -10.96
N LYS A 108 -14.10 9.11 -11.78
CA LYS A 108 -14.44 9.94 -12.95
C LYS A 108 -13.40 11.02 -13.35
N HIS A 109 -13.37 12.14 -12.62
CA HIS A 109 -12.52 13.31 -12.89
C HIS A 109 -11.29 13.41 -12.00
N ASP A 110 -11.15 12.51 -11.03
CA ASP A 110 -10.04 12.50 -10.09
C ASP A 110 -8.86 11.70 -10.67
N ASP A 111 -7.66 12.06 -10.27
CA ASP A 111 -6.42 11.37 -10.64
C ASP A 111 -6.16 10.16 -9.73
N ALA A 112 -6.48 10.31 -8.45
CA ALA A 112 -6.25 9.27 -7.46
C ALA A 112 -7.15 9.41 -6.22
N PHE A 113 -7.40 8.27 -5.57
CA PHE A 113 -7.98 8.19 -4.23
C PHE A 113 -6.92 7.67 -3.26
N PHE A 114 -6.88 8.28 -2.07
CA PHE A 114 -5.95 7.90 -1.00
C PHE A 114 -6.71 7.57 0.27
N GLN A 115 -6.23 6.58 1.00
CA GLN A 115 -6.65 6.37 2.37
C GLN A 115 -6.27 7.60 3.23
N ASN A 116 -7.12 7.97 4.20
CA ASN A 116 -6.76 8.98 5.18
C ASN A 116 -5.92 8.34 6.28
N ASP A 117 -4.67 8.76 6.39
CA ASP A 117 -3.74 8.25 7.40
C ASP A 117 -3.51 9.26 8.55
N LYS A 118 -4.57 9.95 8.96
CA LYS A 118 -4.52 10.84 10.10
C LYS A 118 -4.37 10.06 11.42
N ARG A 119 -3.79 10.73 12.41
CA ARG A 119 -3.71 10.19 13.77
C ARG A 119 -4.89 10.70 14.62
N PRO A 120 -5.40 9.90 15.56
CA PRO A 120 -6.46 10.37 16.48
C PRO A 120 -6.09 11.65 17.25
N SER A 121 -4.80 11.81 17.60
CA SER A 121 -4.27 13.03 18.25
C SER A 121 -4.28 14.27 17.37
N LYS A 122 -4.52 14.13 16.05
CA LYS A 122 -4.55 15.21 15.06
C LYS A 122 -5.74 15.04 14.13
N PRO A 123 -6.99 15.16 14.61
CA PRO A 123 -8.20 14.79 13.86
C PRO A 123 -8.41 15.65 12.60
N ASN A 124 -7.92 16.89 12.60
CA ASN A 124 -8.03 17.81 11.46
C ASN A 124 -6.83 17.74 10.50
N TRP A 125 -5.86 16.86 10.76
CA TRP A 125 -4.68 16.72 9.92
C TRP A 125 -4.98 15.83 8.72
N LEU A 126 -4.87 16.42 7.54
CA LEU A 126 -4.98 15.70 6.29
C LEU A 126 -3.64 15.02 5.97
N ASN A 127 -3.62 13.69 6.02
CA ASN A 127 -2.44 12.89 5.71
C ASN A 127 -2.81 11.79 4.71
N LEU A 128 -2.34 11.92 3.48
CA LEU A 128 -2.58 10.90 2.45
C LEU A 128 -1.75 9.67 2.78
N GLY A 129 -2.43 8.54 2.96
CA GLY A 129 -1.79 7.24 3.19
C GLY A 129 -1.21 6.67 1.90
N ALA A 130 0.03 6.23 1.93
CA ALA A 130 0.71 5.61 0.80
C ALA A 130 0.50 4.09 0.71
N GLY A 131 -0.13 3.47 1.71
CA GLY A 131 -0.34 2.01 1.77
C GLY A 131 -1.57 1.51 1.03
N PHE A 132 -2.55 2.38 0.78
CA PHE A 132 -3.71 2.08 -0.08
C PHE A 132 -4.00 3.27 -0.97
N MET A 133 -3.81 3.07 -2.27
CA MET A 133 -3.99 4.10 -3.29
C MET A 133 -4.72 3.51 -4.50
N PHE A 134 -5.77 4.18 -4.96
CA PHE A 134 -6.43 3.85 -6.22
C PHE A 134 -6.16 4.96 -7.23
N ILE A 135 -5.46 4.64 -8.32
CA ILE A 135 -4.82 5.61 -9.21
C ILE A 135 -5.31 5.39 -10.64
N LYS A 136 -5.82 6.43 -11.28
CA LYS A 136 -6.15 6.46 -12.70
C LYS A 136 -4.89 6.74 -13.51
N SER A 137 -4.66 5.98 -14.58
CA SER A 137 -3.55 6.20 -15.48
C SER A 137 -3.86 7.38 -16.41
N ASN A 138 -3.18 8.49 -16.20
CA ASN A 138 -3.20 9.67 -17.06
C ASN A 138 -1.82 10.35 -17.05
N LYS A 139 -1.69 11.47 -17.78
CA LYS A 139 -0.42 12.21 -17.89
C LYS A 139 0.11 12.69 -16.53
N GLU A 140 -0.78 13.17 -15.67
CA GLU A 140 -0.45 13.75 -14.36
C GLU A 140 0.04 12.68 -13.40
N THR A 141 -0.67 11.54 -13.29
CA THR A 141 -0.28 10.42 -12.43
C THR A 141 0.98 9.72 -12.90
N LYS A 142 1.13 9.49 -14.23
CA LYS A 142 2.37 8.94 -14.79
C LYS A 142 3.56 9.83 -14.44
N LYS A 143 3.46 11.14 -14.67
CA LYS A 143 4.52 12.11 -14.31
C LYS A 143 4.78 12.18 -12.81
N PHE A 144 3.73 12.01 -11.97
CA PHE A 144 3.87 12.08 -10.51
C PHE A 144 4.63 10.88 -9.96
N PHE A 145 4.34 9.68 -10.45
CA PHE A 145 4.95 8.43 -9.98
C PHE A 145 6.20 8.03 -10.76
N GLU A 146 6.54 8.71 -11.86
CA GLU A 146 7.76 8.43 -12.63
C GLU A 146 9.01 8.76 -11.80
N PRO A 147 9.90 7.77 -11.55
CA PRO A 147 11.17 8.00 -10.87
C PRO A 147 12.03 9.03 -11.62
N ASN A 148 12.60 9.95 -10.88
CA ASN A 148 13.50 10.97 -11.42
C ASN A 148 14.58 11.34 -10.39
N GLU A 149 15.63 12.04 -10.83
CA GLU A 149 16.76 12.42 -9.99
C GLU A 149 16.35 13.17 -8.72
N LYS A 150 15.33 14.04 -8.81
CA LYS A 150 14.82 14.79 -7.64
C LYS A 150 14.17 13.85 -6.63
N MET A 151 13.42 12.86 -7.08
CA MET A 151 12.81 11.83 -6.25
C MET A 151 13.89 10.95 -5.62
N ALA A 152 14.84 10.45 -6.42
CA ALA A 152 15.98 9.67 -5.95
C ALA A 152 16.76 10.40 -4.85
N LYS A 153 17.08 11.69 -5.06
CA LYS A 153 17.74 12.51 -4.05
C LYS A 153 16.93 12.61 -2.76
N LYS A 154 15.57 12.69 -2.84
CA LYS A 154 14.71 12.75 -1.65
C LYS A 154 14.76 11.45 -0.86
N PHE A 155 14.64 10.33 -1.52
CA PHE A 155 14.61 9.03 -0.85
C PHE A 155 16.00 8.61 -0.35
N LEU A 156 17.02 8.70 -1.18
CA LEU A 156 18.36 8.20 -0.86
C LEU A 156 19.14 9.15 0.06
N LYS A 157 19.17 10.45 -0.27
CA LYS A 157 19.98 11.41 0.50
C LYS A 157 19.27 11.95 1.73
N PHE A 158 17.96 12.26 1.62
CA PHE A 158 17.19 12.86 2.71
C PHE A 158 16.31 11.87 3.46
N LYS A 159 16.40 10.57 3.14
CA LYS A 159 15.66 9.48 3.81
C LYS A 159 14.17 9.79 3.96
N THR A 160 13.60 10.44 2.94
CA THR A 160 12.18 10.82 2.94
C THR A 160 11.35 9.57 2.68
N HIS A 161 10.28 9.37 3.46
CA HIS A 161 9.31 8.31 3.21
C HIS A 161 8.43 8.61 2.01
N ASP A 162 7.91 7.56 1.34
CA ASP A 162 6.95 7.63 0.25
C ASP A 162 5.74 8.51 0.58
N GLN A 163 5.12 8.29 1.73
CA GLN A 163 3.98 9.07 2.21
C GLN A 163 4.33 10.54 2.42
N THR A 164 5.51 10.85 2.95
CA THR A 164 5.98 12.24 3.09
C THR A 164 6.17 12.90 1.72
N TYR A 165 6.71 12.15 0.75
CA TYR A 165 6.86 12.64 -0.62
C TYR A 165 5.49 12.93 -1.26
N ILE A 166 4.54 11.99 -1.18
CA ILE A 166 3.19 12.14 -1.70
C ILE A 166 2.52 13.38 -1.08
N ASN A 167 2.51 13.48 0.25
CA ASN A 167 1.89 14.62 0.94
C ASN A 167 2.53 15.97 0.61
N LYS A 168 3.85 16.00 0.35
CA LYS A 168 4.55 17.23 -0.06
C LYS A 168 4.15 17.71 -1.46
N TYR A 169 3.87 16.76 -2.38
CA TYR A 169 3.61 17.07 -3.78
C TYR A 169 2.17 16.82 -4.22
N LYS A 170 1.26 16.50 -3.30
CA LYS A 170 -0.14 16.15 -3.56
C LYS A 170 -0.92 17.16 -4.41
N ASN A 171 -0.57 18.46 -4.31
CA ASN A 171 -1.22 19.53 -5.08
C ASN A 171 -0.97 19.43 -6.60
N LYS A 172 -0.15 18.48 -7.06
CA LYS A 172 0.03 18.17 -8.48
C LYS A 172 -1.00 17.19 -9.01
N LEU A 173 -1.85 16.64 -8.14
CA LEU A 173 -2.90 15.68 -8.46
C LEU A 173 -4.25 16.26 -8.06
N ASN A 174 -5.26 15.97 -8.86
CA ASN A 174 -6.66 16.09 -8.44
C ASN A 174 -7.04 14.81 -7.69
N TYR A 175 -7.10 14.86 -6.36
CA TYR A 175 -7.29 13.68 -5.54
C TYR A 175 -8.48 13.78 -4.60
N LYS A 176 -8.99 12.63 -4.19
CA LYS A 176 -9.95 12.51 -3.09
C LYS A 176 -9.44 11.59 -1.99
N ILE A 177 -10.04 11.76 -0.82
CA ILE A 177 -9.80 10.92 0.33
C ILE A 177 -10.94 9.93 0.47
N LEU A 178 -10.55 8.68 0.67
CA LEU A 178 -11.49 7.59 0.91
C LEU A 178 -12.15 7.75 2.28
N PRO A 179 -13.43 7.40 2.41
CA PRO A 179 -14.14 7.44 3.69
C PRO A 179 -13.48 6.53 4.73
N GLU A 180 -13.11 7.08 5.89
CA GLU A 180 -12.41 6.33 6.95
C GLU A 180 -13.20 5.14 7.50
N ALA A 181 -14.52 5.23 7.52
CA ALA A 181 -15.37 4.11 7.97
C ALA A 181 -15.32 2.90 7.01
N LEU A 182 -15.02 3.13 5.74
CA LEU A 182 -14.90 2.08 4.72
C LEU A 182 -13.45 1.64 4.49
N PHE A 183 -12.50 2.57 4.62
CA PHE A 183 -11.06 2.37 4.39
C PHE A 183 -10.25 2.85 5.59
N PRO A 184 -10.48 2.27 6.81
CA PRO A 184 -9.80 2.70 8.02
C PRO A 184 -8.31 2.40 8.01
N ASN A 185 -7.52 3.31 8.58
CA ASN A 185 -6.20 3.00 9.08
C ASN A 185 -6.30 2.28 10.45
N GLY A 186 -5.19 1.73 10.95
CA GLY A 186 -5.17 0.98 12.20
C GLY A 186 -5.76 1.76 13.39
N PRO A 187 -5.29 2.97 13.71
CA PRO A 187 -5.83 3.75 14.83
C PRO A 187 -7.32 4.05 14.74
N TYR A 188 -7.83 4.36 13.55
CA TYR A 188 -9.26 4.59 13.36
C TYR A 188 -10.06 3.30 13.53
N TYR A 189 -9.58 2.19 12.96
CA TYR A 189 -10.22 0.88 13.10
C TYR A 189 -10.34 0.47 14.56
N PHE A 190 -9.23 0.50 15.32
CA PHE A 190 -9.23 0.07 16.72
C PHE A 190 -10.17 0.90 17.62
N SER A 191 -10.36 2.17 17.27
CA SER A 191 -11.26 3.05 18.04
C SER A 191 -12.74 2.92 17.65
N ASN A 192 -13.04 2.34 16.49
CA ASN A 192 -14.39 2.36 15.91
C ASN A 192 -14.91 1.00 15.43
N LYS A 193 -14.18 -0.10 15.62
CA LYS A 193 -14.47 -1.40 14.99
C LYS A 193 -15.90 -1.90 15.19
N GLU A 194 -16.52 -1.60 16.34
CA GLU A 194 -17.90 -2.00 16.65
C GLU A 194 -18.97 -1.15 15.94
N LYS A 195 -18.55 -0.03 15.31
CA LYS A 195 -19.45 0.95 14.70
C LYS A 195 -19.31 1.03 13.18
N ILE A 196 -18.33 0.35 12.61
CA ILE A 196 -18.03 0.42 11.19
C ILE A 196 -18.08 -0.96 10.55
N ASN A 197 -18.35 -0.98 9.25
CA ASN A 197 -18.28 -2.18 8.42
C ASN A 197 -17.30 -1.91 7.27
N PRO A 198 -15.99 -2.09 7.48
CA PRO A 198 -14.96 -1.67 6.55
C PRO A 198 -14.91 -2.55 5.29
N MET A 199 -14.42 -1.98 4.19
CA MET A 199 -14.06 -2.71 2.96
C MET A 199 -12.64 -3.27 3.05
N ILE A 200 -11.75 -2.53 3.70
CA ILE A 200 -10.39 -2.95 4.03
C ILE A 200 -10.05 -2.55 5.46
N ILE A 201 -9.01 -3.15 6.03
CA ILE A 201 -8.39 -2.70 7.29
C ILE A 201 -6.89 -2.61 7.05
N HIS A 202 -6.30 -1.45 7.30
CA HIS A 202 -4.85 -1.27 7.18
C HIS A 202 -4.21 -1.27 8.57
N PHE A 203 -3.44 -2.31 8.91
CA PHE A 203 -2.79 -2.48 10.21
C PHE A 203 -1.47 -1.69 10.31
N ASN A 204 -1.48 -0.43 9.86
CA ASN A 204 -0.35 0.47 9.99
C ASN A 204 -0.17 1.00 11.43
N TYR A 205 0.88 1.80 11.68
CA TYR A 205 1.29 2.30 13.01
C TYR A 205 1.73 1.23 14.01
N LEU A 206 1.85 -0.02 13.60
CA LEU A 206 2.38 -1.12 14.37
C LEU A 206 3.60 -1.71 13.65
N LEU A 207 4.57 -2.19 14.39
CA LEU A 207 5.80 -2.74 13.84
C LEU A 207 5.95 -4.22 14.18
N GLY A 208 6.50 -5.00 13.25
CA GLY A 208 6.93 -6.37 13.45
C GLY A 208 5.92 -7.22 14.23
N HIS A 209 6.36 -7.85 15.30
CA HIS A 209 5.58 -8.80 16.11
C HIS A 209 4.26 -8.21 16.67
N ASP A 210 4.27 -6.96 17.11
CA ASP A 210 3.08 -6.30 17.68
C ASP A 210 1.96 -6.18 16.65
N LYS A 211 2.30 -5.95 15.38
CA LYS A 211 1.35 -5.93 14.27
C LYS A 211 0.66 -7.28 14.11
N LYS A 212 1.44 -8.38 14.11
CA LYS A 212 0.91 -9.75 13.99
C LYS A 212 0.00 -10.12 15.16
N ILE A 213 0.39 -9.78 16.40
CA ILE A 213 -0.45 -9.97 17.58
C ILE A 213 -1.77 -9.21 17.40
N LYS A 214 -1.70 -7.94 17.02
CA LYS A 214 -2.90 -7.10 16.88
C LYS A 214 -3.85 -7.61 15.79
N MET A 215 -3.33 -8.14 14.69
CA MET A 215 -4.15 -8.79 13.67
C MET A 215 -4.85 -10.04 14.23
N LYS A 216 -4.15 -10.88 15.00
CA LYS A 216 -4.72 -12.06 15.67
C LYS A 216 -5.80 -11.70 16.68
N ASP A 217 -5.55 -10.73 17.54
CA ASP A 217 -6.48 -10.25 18.57
C ASP A 217 -7.79 -9.68 17.99
N ASN A 218 -7.75 -9.28 16.71
CA ASN A 218 -8.92 -8.79 15.99
C ASN A 218 -9.53 -9.83 15.03
N ASN A 219 -9.09 -11.09 15.08
CA ASN A 219 -9.51 -12.17 14.15
C ASN A 219 -9.25 -11.84 12.67
N GLU A 220 -8.21 -11.08 12.39
CA GLU A 220 -7.82 -10.66 11.03
C GLU A 220 -6.50 -11.31 10.57
N TRP A 221 -6.12 -12.41 11.19
CA TRP A 221 -4.99 -13.25 10.83
C TRP A 221 -5.48 -14.61 10.34
N TYR A 222 -5.37 -14.88 9.05
CA TYR A 222 -5.98 -16.02 8.34
C TYR A 222 -4.99 -17.17 8.00
N ILE A 223 -3.73 -17.06 8.44
CA ILE A 223 -2.68 -18.06 8.22
C ILE A 223 -2.15 -18.65 9.53
#